data_e38b357d0005093bf79b10465ac86c33
#
_entry.id   e38b357d0005093bf79b10465ac86c33
#
_cell.length_a   1.000
_cell.length_b   1.000
_cell.length_c   1.000
_cell.angle_alpha   90.00
_cell.angle_beta   90.00
_cell.angle_gamma   90.00
#
_symmetry.space_group_name_H-M   'P 1'
#
loop_
_entity.id
_entity.type
_entity.pdbx_description
1 polymer ?
#
loop_
_entity_poly.entity_id
_entity_poly.type
_entity_poly.pdbx_seq_one_letter_code
_entity_poly.pdbx_strand_id
1 'polypeptide(L)'
;LVLVGSTYAGNGNDESDTDYIREAAEQTPVFMINAKVTGENIYCTYADDFQATYDVTKAFLRRGKEKILFMYDSDSFSANQKMAGYEAALQDAGYPIRGDLKFKTKNEIEYTKNMLLEYNRVLDFDSVLATEDGIAIGAVKYAKIKGLSLPDELAVAGYNNSILAISSEPELTSVDSKLGVMCKNTVERMVMLLEEEKPVEKNVCVPCEIVRRCTTDF
;
A
#
# COMPACT_ATOMS: atom_id res chain seq x y z
N LEU A 1 -8.27 20.99 11.72
CA LEU A 1 -8.93 19.99 10.90
C LEU A 1 -8.03 18.76 10.75
N VAL A 2 -8.59 17.54 10.87
CA VAL A 2 -7.86 16.30 10.62
C VAL A 2 -8.54 15.53 9.50
N LEU A 3 -7.78 15.14 8.47
CA LEU A 3 -8.22 14.33 7.34
C LEU A 3 -7.45 12.99 7.34
N VAL A 4 -8.18 11.87 7.30
CA VAL A 4 -7.59 10.53 7.37
C VAL A 4 -7.87 9.78 6.07
N GLY A 5 -6.81 9.40 5.37
CA GLY A 5 -6.88 8.60 4.14
C GLY A 5 -6.19 9.26 2.95
N SER A 6 -5.58 8.42 2.13
CA SER A 6 -4.79 8.85 0.96
C SER A 6 -5.64 9.40 -0.19
N THR A 7 -6.94 9.10 -0.20
CA THR A 7 -7.88 9.57 -1.24
C THR A 7 -8.09 11.08 -1.20
N TYR A 8 -7.91 11.72 -0.04
CA TYR A 8 -7.98 13.19 0.07
C TYR A 8 -6.85 13.91 -0.65
N ALA A 9 -5.72 13.25 -0.89
CA ALA A 9 -4.60 13.81 -1.63
C ALA A 9 -4.71 13.62 -3.16
N GLY A 10 -5.87 13.18 -3.64
CA GLY A 10 -6.07 12.85 -5.06
C GLY A 10 -5.12 11.75 -5.52
N ASN A 11 -4.77 11.78 -6.79
CA ASN A 11 -3.78 10.87 -7.39
C ASN A 11 -2.32 11.36 -7.24
N GLY A 12 -2.12 12.56 -6.69
CA GLY A 12 -0.80 13.19 -6.54
C GLY A 12 -0.22 13.79 -7.82
N ASN A 13 -0.94 13.72 -8.94
CA ASN A 13 -0.49 14.21 -10.24
C ASN A 13 -1.07 15.57 -10.60
N ASP A 14 -2.21 15.95 -10.01
CA ASP A 14 -2.86 17.25 -10.21
C ASP A 14 -2.99 17.98 -8.87
N GLU A 15 -2.30 19.11 -8.75
CA GLU A 15 -2.36 19.92 -7.53
C GLU A 15 -3.74 20.54 -7.31
N SER A 16 -4.54 20.74 -8.36
CA SER A 16 -5.90 21.29 -8.25
C SER A 16 -6.86 20.37 -7.50
N ASP A 17 -6.63 19.04 -7.50
CA ASP A 17 -7.40 18.07 -6.75
C ASP A 17 -7.34 18.32 -5.22
N THR A 18 -6.40 19.12 -4.74
CA THR A 18 -6.16 19.41 -3.33
C THR A 18 -6.35 20.88 -2.94
N ASP A 19 -6.85 21.72 -3.85
CA ASP A 19 -7.07 23.16 -3.60
C ASP A 19 -8.03 23.39 -2.43
N TYR A 20 -9.08 22.60 -2.30
CA TYR A 20 -10.01 22.67 -1.15
C TYR A 20 -9.32 22.45 0.21
N ILE A 21 -8.21 21.66 0.24
CA ILE A 21 -7.40 21.47 1.45
C ILE A 21 -6.59 22.74 1.74
N ARG A 22 -6.04 23.39 0.70
CA ARG A 22 -5.29 24.64 0.84
C ARG A 22 -6.18 25.78 1.27
N GLU A 23 -7.40 25.88 0.71
CA GLU A 23 -8.41 26.86 1.14
C GLU A 23 -8.80 26.66 2.62
N ALA A 24 -9.00 25.40 3.06
CA ALA A 24 -9.25 25.11 4.47
C ALA A 24 -8.06 25.50 5.36
N ALA A 25 -6.84 25.31 4.88
CA ALA A 25 -5.61 25.62 5.60
C ALA A 25 -5.37 27.14 5.80
N GLU A 26 -6.00 27.99 5.00
CA GLU A 26 -6.01 29.45 5.22
C GLU A 26 -6.76 29.85 6.51
N GLN A 27 -7.71 29.04 6.93
CA GLN A 27 -8.57 29.32 8.10
C GLN A 27 -8.15 28.56 9.36
N THR A 28 -7.57 27.36 9.21
CA THR A 28 -7.23 26.49 10.33
C THR A 28 -6.13 25.51 9.97
N PRO A 29 -5.25 25.09 10.92
CA PRO A 29 -4.27 24.06 10.65
C PRO A 29 -4.93 22.76 10.15
N VAL A 30 -4.40 22.18 9.06
CA VAL A 30 -4.88 20.92 8.49
C VAL A 30 -3.84 19.84 8.71
N PHE A 31 -4.25 18.76 9.37
CA PHE A 31 -3.44 17.56 9.58
C PHE A 31 -3.93 16.44 8.69
N MET A 32 -3.01 15.87 7.91
CA MET A 32 -3.28 14.75 7.00
C MET A 32 -2.67 13.47 7.58
N ILE A 33 -3.43 12.38 7.64
CA ILE A 33 -2.93 11.05 8.01
C ILE A 33 -3.02 10.13 6.79
N ASN A 34 -1.91 9.48 6.46
CA ASN A 34 -1.72 8.60 5.31
C ASN A 34 -1.92 9.32 3.96
N ALA A 35 -1.51 10.59 3.90
CA ALA A 35 -1.55 11.40 2.70
C ALA A 35 -0.46 12.47 2.75
N LYS A 36 -0.06 13.01 1.59
CA LYS A 36 0.88 14.11 1.48
C LYS A 36 0.32 15.17 0.55
N VAL A 37 0.17 16.38 1.08
CA VAL A 37 -0.24 17.59 0.35
C VAL A 37 0.71 18.70 0.72
N THR A 38 1.18 19.46 -0.27
CA THR A 38 2.03 20.63 -0.06
C THR A 38 1.18 21.88 0.17
N GLY A 39 1.57 22.69 1.15
CA GLY A 39 0.91 23.96 1.43
C GLY A 39 1.35 24.57 2.76
N GLU A 40 1.00 25.84 2.96
CA GLU A 40 1.15 26.48 4.26
C GLU A 40 0.09 25.91 5.22
N ASN A 41 0.43 25.82 6.50
CA ASN A 41 -0.48 25.34 7.55
C ASN A 41 -1.05 23.94 7.32
N ILE A 42 -0.37 23.10 6.48
CA ILE A 42 -0.69 21.70 6.21
C ILE A 42 0.42 20.83 6.78
N TYR A 43 0.03 19.85 7.59
CA TYR A 43 0.91 18.94 8.31
C TYR A 43 0.57 17.50 7.93
N CYS A 44 1.50 16.77 7.35
CA CYS A 44 1.27 15.43 6.83
C CYS A 44 2.04 14.38 7.64
N THR A 45 1.38 13.25 7.92
CA THR A 45 2.02 12.03 8.40
C THR A 45 1.61 10.90 7.48
N TYR A 46 2.55 10.22 6.84
CA TYR A 46 2.28 9.19 5.85
C TYR A 46 3.25 8.02 5.99
N ALA A 47 2.83 6.86 5.49
CA ALA A 47 3.65 5.66 5.47
C ALA A 47 4.70 5.74 4.33
N ASP A 48 5.86 5.11 4.53
CA ASP A 48 6.84 4.89 3.48
C ASP A 48 6.42 3.72 2.59
N ASP A 49 5.33 3.95 1.85
CA ASP A 49 4.73 2.97 0.94
C ASP A 49 5.67 2.57 -0.19
N PHE A 50 6.50 3.52 -0.66
CA PHE A 50 7.49 3.26 -1.70
C PHE A 50 8.52 2.24 -1.23
N GLN A 51 9.19 2.51 -0.10
CA GLN A 51 10.24 1.62 0.41
C GLN A 51 9.68 0.25 0.77
N ALA A 52 8.48 0.19 1.36
CA ALA A 52 7.85 -1.07 1.74
C ALA A 52 7.59 -1.99 0.55
N THR A 53 6.99 -1.46 -0.52
CA THR A 53 6.71 -2.27 -1.73
C THR A 53 7.96 -2.57 -2.53
N TYR A 54 8.96 -1.68 -2.53
CA TYR A 54 10.29 -1.95 -3.06
C TYR A 54 10.92 -3.16 -2.36
N ASP A 55 10.89 -3.19 -1.03
CA ASP A 55 11.50 -4.27 -0.24
C ASP A 55 10.77 -5.61 -0.42
N VAL A 56 9.44 -5.62 -0.47
CA VAL A 56 8.65 -6.84 -0.75
C VAL A 56 8.96 -7.36 -2.15
N THR A 57 8.98 -6.48 -3.15
CA THR A 57 9.30 -6.85 -4.53
C THR A 57 10.71 -7.44 -4.64
N LYS A 58 11.71 -6.80 -4.02
CA LYS A 58 13.09 -7.34 -3.94
C LYS A 58 13.13 -8.68 -3.23
N ALA A 59 12.31 -8.89 -2.20
CA ALA A 59 12.25 -10.18 -1.49
C ALA A 59 11.69 -11.27 -2.40
N PHE A 60 10.62 -11.02 -3.14
CA PHE A 60 10.09 -11.95 -4.16
C PHE A 60 11.16 -12.32 -5.20
N LEU A 61 11.83 -11.32 -5.80
CA LEU A 61 12.87 -11.54 -6.81
C LEU A 61 14.04 -12.39 -6.27
N ARG A 62 14.49 -12.16 -5.02
CA ARG A 62 15.53 -12.98 -4.37
C ARG A 62 15.12 -14.44 -4.18
N ARG A 63 13.84 -14.74 -4.16
CA ARG A 63 13.26 -16.09 -4.10
C ARG A 63 12.92 -16.69 -5.47
N GLY A 64 13.36 -16.03 -6.52
CA GLY A 64 13.14 -16.47 -7.90
C GLY A 64 11.70 -16.26 -8.40
N LYS A 65 10.89 -15.44 -7.70
CA LYS A 65 9.57 -15.03 -8.18
C LYS A 65 9.75 -13.83 -9.10
N GLU A 66 9.65 -14.05 -10.41
CA GLU A 66 9.98 -13.04 -11.42
C GLU A 66 8.74 -12.45 -12.09
N LYS A 67 7.59 -13.12 -11.94
CA LYS A 67 6.32 -12.73 -12.56
C LYS A 67 5.36 -12.22 -11.49
N ILE A 68 5.69 -11.07 -10.90
CA ILE A 68 4.96 -10.51 -9.77
C ILE A 68 3.73 -9.75 -10.28
N LEU A 69 2.54 -10.26 -10.03
CA LEU A 69 1.29 -9.56 -10.31
C LEU A 69 1.04 -8.50 -9.24
N PHE A 70 1.13 -7.22 -9.62
CA PHE A 70 0.80 -6.09 -8.76
C PHE A 70 -0.69 -5.76 -8.87
N MET A 71 -1.42 -5.88 -7.76
CA MET A 71 -2.87 -5.66 -7.72
C MET A 71 -3.21 -4.47 -6.82
N TYR A 72 -4.01 -3.52 -7.36
CA TYR A 72 -4.37 -2.28 -6.69
C TYR A 72 -5.82 -1.88 -6.95
N ASP A 73 -6.43 -1.09 -6.06
CA ASP A 73 -7.85 -0.72 -6.11
C ASP A 73 -8.09 0.77 -6.36
N SER A 74 -7.07 1.60 -6.21
CA SER A 74 -7.20 3.05 -6.33
C SER A 74 -5.99 3.68 -7.01
N ASP A 75 -6.15 4.93 -7.45
CA ASP A 75 -5.07 5.77 -7.97
C ASP A 75 -4.68 6.85 -6.92
N SER A 76 -4.87 6.56 -5.62
CA SER A 76 -4.53 7.46 -4.53
C SER A 76 -3.02 7.68 -4.38
N PHE A 77 -2.62 8.72 -3.64
CA PHE A 77 -1.22 8.98 -3.32
C PHE A 77 -0.49 7.73 -2.82
N SER A 78 -1.07 7.02 -1.83
CA SER A 78 -0.48 5.79 -1.27
C SER A 78 -0.34 4.68 -2.32
N ALA A 79 -1.38 4.44 -3.14
CA ALA A 79 -1.35 3.43 -4.20
C ALA A 79 -0.28 3.74 -5.25
N ASN A 80 -0.11 5.00 -5.62
CA ASN A 80 0.93 5.44 -6.56
C ASN A 80 2.35 5.27 -5.98
N GLN A 81 2.55 5.55 -4.67
CA GLN A 81 3.83 5.29 -4.00
C GLN A 81 4.14 3.79 -3.97
N LYS A 82 3.16 2.94 -3.67
CA LYS A 82 3.30 1.48 -3.71
C LYS A 82 3.68 0.99 -5.12
N MET A 83 3.00 1.49 -6.15
CA MET A 83 3.31 1.13 -7.55
C MET A 83 4.72 1.57 -7.94
N ALA A 84 5.11 2.79 -7.57
CA ALA A 84 6.45 3.31 -7.85
C ALA A 84 7.55 2.46 -7.18
N GLY A 85 7.35 2.02 -5.93
CA GLY A 85 8.27 1.12 -5.23
C GLY A 85 8.40 -0.24 -5.92
N TYR A 86 7.27 -0.83 -6.36
CA TYR A 86 7.26 -2.07 -7.14
C TYR A 86 8.06 -1.92 -8.45
N GLU A 87 7.79 -0.88 -9.22
CA GLU A 87 8.46 -0.63 -10.51
C GLU A 87 9.96 -0.36 -10.33
N ALA A 88 10.35 0.43 -9.33
CA ALA A 88 11.75 0.72 -9.03
C ALA A 88 12.53 -0.56 -8.66
N ALA A 89 11.93 -1.45 -7.88
CA ALA A 89 12.56 -2.71 -7.49
C ALA A 89 12.79 -3.65 -8.69
N LEU A 90 11.85 -3.70 -9.64
CA LEU A 90 12.02 -4.44 -10.90
C LEU A 90 13.14 -3.86 -11.74
N GLN A 91 13.16 -2.52 -11.93
CA GLN A 91 14.19 -1.82 -12.70
C GLN A 91 15.59 -2.03 -12.14
N ASP A 92 15.75 -1.87 -10.83
CA ASP A 92 17.03 -2.06 -10.13
C ASP A 92 17.56 -3.51 -10.18
N ALA A 93 16.65 -4.47 -10.37
CA ALA A 93 16.98 -5.87 -10.56
C ALA A 93 17.14 -6.27 -12.05
N GLY A 94 16.94 -5.33 -12.98
CA GLY A 94 17.07 -5.58 -14.42
C GLY A 94 15.87 -6.27 -15.06
N TYR A 95 14.72 -6.31 -14.38
CA TYR A 95 13.47 -6.88 -14.91
C TYR A 95 12.63 -5.82 -15.64
N PRO A 96 11.95 -6.19 -16.74
CA PRO A 96 11.07 -5.26 -17.45
C PRO A 96 9.79 -4.99 -16.64
N ILE A 97 9.31 -3.74 -16.67
CA ILE A 97 7.97 -3.41 -16.17
C ILE A 97 6.94 -3.91 -17.18
N ARG A 98 6.14 -4.88 -16.77
CA ARG A 98 5.09 -5.48 -17.59
C ARG A 98 3.73 -4.88 -17.25
N GLY A 99 3.09 -4.22 -18.22
CA GLY A 99 1.76 -3.62 -18.03
C GLY A 99 0.65 -4.64 -17.77
N ASP A 100 0.77 -5.85 -18.31
CA ASP A 100 -0.14 -6.97 -18.09
C ASP A 100 -0.05 -7.59 -16.67
N LEU A 101 1.01 -7.28 -15.93
CA LEU A 101 1.19 -7.65 -14.52
C LEU A 101 0.82 -6.51 -13.53
N LYS A 102 0.22 -5.42 -14.02
CA LYS A 102 -0.36 -4.35 -13.17
C LYS A 102 -1.87 -4.35 -13.35
N PHE A 103 -2.59 -4.82 -12.34
CA PHE A 103 -4.02 -5.07 -12.48
C PHE A 103 -4.84 -4.27 -11.47
N LYS A 104 -5.67 -3.35 -12.00
CA LYS A 104 -6.63 -2.60 -11.17
C LYS A 104 -7.84 -3.49 -10.87
N THR A 105 -8.19 -3.60 -9.60
CA THR A 105 -9.27 -4.44 -9.10
C THR A 105 -10.11 -3.68 -8.07
N LYS A 106 -10.95 -4.38 -7.33
CA LYS A 106 -11.67 -3.84 -6.17
C LYS A 106 -11.12 -4.45 -4.89
N ASN A 107 -11.13 -3.72 -3.80
CA ASN A 107 -10.80 -4.28 -2.48
C ASN A 107 -11.97 -5.17 -1.96
N GLU A 108 -12.28 -6.20 -2.72
CA GLU A 108 -13.33 -7.18 -2.45
C GLU A 108 -12.79 -8.60 -2.69
N ILE A 109 -12.77 -9.43 -1.66
CA ILE A 109 -12.20 -10.78 -1.68
C ILE A 109 -12.77 -11.63 -2.82
N GLU A 110 -14.10 -11.71 -2.90
CA GLU A 110 -14.80 -12.56 -3.88
C GLU A 110 -14.63 -12.03 -5.31
N TYR A 111 -14.64 -10.71 -5.48
CA TYR A 111 -14.40 -10.08 -6.78
C TYR A 111 -13.00 -10.44 -7.29
N THR A 112 -11.96 -10.21 -6.48
CA THR A 112 -10.57 -10.52 -6.85
C THR A 112 -10.37 -11.99 -7.17
N LYS A 113 -10.91 -12.89 -6.33
CA LYS A 113 -10.86 -14.34 -6.58
C LYS A 113 -11.47 -14.71 -7.93
N ASN A 114 -12.68 -14.21 -8.22
CA ASN A 114 -13.39 -14.56 -9.45
C ASN A 114 -12.68 -13.98 -10.68
N MET A 115 -12.18 -12.76 -10.60
CA MET A 115 -11.38 -12.13 -11.64
C MET A 115 -10.12 -12.94 -11.95
N LEU A 116 -9.36 -13.38 -10.95
CA LEU A 116 -8.18 -14.22 -11.16
C LEU A 116 -8.54 -15.59 -11.78
N LEU A 117 -9.68 -16.17 -11.45
CA LEU A 117 -10.16 -17.41 -12.07
C LEU A 117 -10.52 -17.20 -13.56
N GLU A 118 -11.08 -16.06 -13.90
CA GLU A 118 -11.43 -15.70 -15.28
C GLU A 118 -10.19 -15.46 -16.13
N TYR A 119 -9.23 -14.67 -15.61
CA TYR A 119 -8.03 -14.27 -16.36
C TYR A 119 -6.85 -15.22 -16.24
N ASN A 120 -6.94 -16.32 -15.48
CA ASN A 120 -5.82 -17.25 -15.23
C ASN A 120 -5.22 -17.91 -16.48
N ARG A 121 -5.91 -17.89 -17.61
CA ARG A 121 -5.40 -18.43 -18.88
C ARG A 121 -4.54 -17.43 -19.66
N VAL A 122 -4.62 -16.17 -19.29
CA VAL A 122 -3.96 -15.04 -19.97
C VAL A 122 -2.86 -14.46 -19.11
N LEU A 123 -3.06 -14.45 -17.78
CA LEU A 123 -2.09 -13.94 -16.82
C LEU A 123 -1.12 -15.04 -16.41
N ASP A 124 0.16 -14.83 -16.68
CA ASP A 124 1.25 -15.70 -16.26
C ASP A 124 2.02 -15.04 -15.10
N PHE A 125 1.75 -15.47 -13.85
CA PHE A 125 2.34 -14.94 -12.64
C PHE A 125 2.66 -16.05 -11.63
N ASP A 126 3.69 -15.83 -10.81
CA ASP A 126 4.19 -16.73 -9.76
C ASP A 126 4.08 -16.12 -8.36
N SER A 127 3.73 -14.86 -8.28
CA SER A 127 3.52 -14.14 -7.03
C SER A 127 2.53 -13.00 -7.20
N VAL A 128 1.92 -12.59 -6.08
CA VAL A 128 0.97 -11.46 -5.99
C VAL A 128 1.44 -10.50 -4.91
N LEU A 129 1.60 -9.23 -5.28
CA LEU A 129 1.74 -8.11 -4.37
C LEU A 129 0.47 -7.26 -4.45
N ALA A 130 -0.32 -7.28 -3.40
CA ALA A 130 -1.58 -6.56 -3.34
C ALA A 130 -1.47 -5.31 -2.45
N THR A 131 -2.09 -4.20 -2.87
CA THR A 131 -2.10 -2.95 -2.09
C THR A 131 -3.00 -2.99 -0.86
N GLU A 132 -3.81 -4.06 -0.72
CA GLU A 132 -4.76 -4.28 0.37
C GLU A 132 -4.84 -5.77 0.73
N ASP A 133 -5.04 -6.10 2.02
CA ASP A 133 -5.20 -7.49 2.47
C ASP A 133 -6.43 -8.16 1.85
N GLY A 134 -7.53 -7.43 1.64
CA GLY A 134 -8.72 -7.99 1.01
C GLY A 134 -8.44 -8.51 -0.41
N ILE A 135 -7.64 -7.78 -1.19
CA ILE A 135 -7.20 -8.19 -2.52
C ILE A 135 -6.30 -9.44 -2.40
N ALA A 136 -5.32 -9.42 -1.48
CA ALA A 136 -4.41 -10.55 -1.24
C ALA A 136 -5.16 -11.83 -0.85
N ILE A 137 -6.16 -11.74 0.03
CA ILE A 137 -7.00 -12.90 0.41
C ILE A 137 -7.78 -13.45 -0.79
N GLY A 138 -8.21 -12.59 -1.71
CA GLY A 138 -8.78 -13.03 -2.98
C GLY A 138 -7.82 -13.92 -3.77
N ALA A 139 -6.53 -13.56 -3.81
CA ALA A 139 -5.49 -14.37 -4.45
C ALA A 139 -5.19 -15.67 -3.68
N VAL A 140 -5.21 -15.67 -2.35
CA VAL A 140 -5.09 -16.88 -1.52
C VAL A 140 -6.24 -17.86 -1.82
N LYS A 141 -7.49 -17.37 -1.91
CA LYS A 141 -8.64 -18.19 -2.28
C LYS A 141 -8.55 -18.73 -3.71
N TYR A 142 -8.04 -17.91 -4.64
CA TYR A 142 -7.75 -18.35 -6.00
C TYR A 142 -6.76 -19.53 -5.99
N ALA A 143 -5.62 -19.40 -5.28
CA ALA A 143 -4.62 -20.45 -5.16
C ALA A 143 -5.24 -21.76 -4.65
N LYS A 144 -6.05 -21.68 -3.58
CA LYS A 144 -6.76 -22.83 -3.02
C LYS A 144 -7.67 -23.52 -4.03
N ILE A 145 -8.43 -22.77 -4.82
CA ILE A 145 -9.33 -23.35 -5.85
C ILE A 145 -8.52 -24.01 -6.98
N LYS A 146 -7.37 -23.43 -7.32
CA LYS A 146 -6.46 -23.97 -8.36
C LYS A 146 -5.61 -25.13 -7.88
N GLY A 147 -5.59 -25.42 -6.58
CA GLY A 147 -4.73 -26.42 -5.96
C GLY A 147 -3.26 -26.02 -5.93
N LEU A 148 -2.95 -24.71 -5.99
CA LEU A 148 -1.60 -24.20 -5.91
C LEU A 148 -1.12 -24.15 -4.46
N SER A 149 0.08 -24.66 -4.22
CA SER A 149 0.75 -24.53 -2.92
C SER A 149 1.25 -23.11 -2.66
N LEU A 150 1.03 -22.63 -1.43
CA LEU A 150 1.57 -21.36 -0.93
C LEU A 150 2.69 -21.67 0.09
N PRO A 151 3.84 -21.01 -0.03
CA PRO A 151 4.25 -20.01 -1.04
C PRO A 151 4.91 -20.61 -2.30
N ASP A 152 5.07 -21.93 -2.42
CA ASP A 152 5.95 -22.58 -3.38
C ASP A 152 5.55 -22.29 -4.85
N GLU A 153 4.29 -22.58 -5.22
CA GLU A 153 3.81 -22.35 -6.58
C GLU A 153 3.29 -20.91 -6.76
N LEU A 154 2.66 -20.35 -5.72
CA LEU A 154 2.22 -18.96 -5.71
C LEU A 154 2.57 -18.31 -4.37
N ALA A 155 3.35 -17.24 -4.38
CA ALA A 155 3.59 -16.43 -3.20
C ALA A 155 2.65 -15.21 -3.16
N VAL A 156 2.13 -14.84 -1.96
CA VAL A 156 1.18 -13.73 -1.84
C VAL A 156 1.57 -12.82 -0.68
N ALA A 157 1.65 -11.51 -0.96
CA ALA A 157 1.82 -10.48 0.05
C ALA A 157 0.69 -9.45 -0.03
N GLY A 158 0.15 -9.07 1.13
CA GLY A 158 -0.87 -8.04 1.29
C GLY A 158 -0.34 -6.75 1.91
N TYR A 159 -1.26 -5.86 2.29
CA TYR A 159 -0.96 -4.55 2.85
C TYR A 159 -1.98 -4.16 3.92
N ASN A 160 -1.54 -3.40 4.92
CA ASN A 160 -2.22 -2.89 6.11
C ASN A 160 -2.20 -3.80 7.34
N ASN A 161 -1.73 -5.06 7.24
CA ASN A 161 -1.67 -6.00 8.36
C ASN A 161 -2.97 -6.03 9.17
N SER A 162 -4.09 -6.09 8.45
CA SER A 162 -5.44 -6.06 9.01
C SER A 162 -5.80 -7.40 9.68
N ILE A 163 -6.96 -7.44 10.33
CA ILE A 163 -7.50 -8.68 10.91
C ILE A 163 -7.63 -9.80 9.85
N LEU A 164 -7.80 -9.47 8.57
CA LEU A 164 -7.86 -10.45 7.50
C LEU A 164 -6.55 -11.23 7.36
N ALA A 165 -5.41 -10.57 7.57
CA ALA A 165 -4.11 -11.20 7.42
C ALA A 165 -3.87 -12.33 8.41
N ILE A 166 -4.31 -12.17 9.66
CA ILE A 166 -4.18 -13.19 10.71
C ILE A 166 -5.33 -14.18 10.75
N SER A 167 -6.48 -13.84 10.14
CA SER A 167 -7.66 -14.71 10.11
C SER A 167 -7.70 -15.62 8.88
N SER A 168 -6.77 -15.45 7.94
CA SER A 168 -6.70 -16.30 6.75
C SER A 168 -5.97 -17.62 7.04
N GLU A 169 -6.28 -18.65 6.24
CA GLU A 169 -5.60 -19.93 6.27
C GLU A 169 -5.10 -20.30 4.86
N PRO A 170 -3.77 -20.29 4.63
CA PRO A 170 -2.69 -19.91 5.55
C PRO A 170 -2.68 -18.41 5.91
N GLU A 171 -2.06 -18.06 7.06
CA GLU A 171 -1.91 -16.67 7.47
C GLU A 171 -1.12 -15.85 6.44
N LEU A 172 -1.62 -14.65 6.13
CA LEU A 172 -1.09 -13.78 5.07
C LEU A 172 0.10 -12.95 5.55
N THR A 173 1.23 -13.02 4.84
CA THR A 173 2.29 -12.01 4.93
C THR A 173 1.74 -10.66 4.47
N SER A 174 1.90 -9.63 5.28
CA SER A 174 1.34 -8.31 4.99
C SER A 174 2.25 -7.20 5.49
N VAL A 175 2.27 -6.07 4.78
CA VAL A 175 2.94 -4.86 5.21
C VAL A 175 2.10 -4.13 6.24
N ASP A 176 2.67 -3.84 7.40
CA ASP A 176 2.09 -2.97 8.42
C ASP A 176 2.50 -1.52 8.15
N SER A 177 1.56 -0.69 7.73
CA SER A 177 1.77 0.75 7.49
C SER A 177 1.92 1.58 8.75
N LYS A 178 1.84 0.96 9.94
CA LYS A 178 1.97 1.61 11.25
C LYS A 178 0.96 2.76 11.46
N LEU A 179 -0.29 2.54 11.04
CA LEU A 179 -1.35 3.55 11.17
C LEU A 179 -1.48 4.11 12.60
N GLY A 180 -1.37 3.27 13.62
CA GLY A 180 -1.39 3.70 15.01
C GLY A 180 -0.26 4.68 15.36
N VAL A 181 0.94 4.46 14.81
CA VAL A 181 2.10 5.37 14.99
C VAL A 181 1.84 6.69 14.26
N MET A 182 1.30 6.64 13.04
CA MET A 182 0.94 7.85 12.28
C MET A 182 -0.10 8.68 13.04
N CYS A 183 -1.15 8.05 13.55
CA CYS A 183 -2.18 8.74 14.34
C CYS A 183 -1.59 9.40 15.61
N LYS A 184 -0.79 8.65 16.38
CA LYS A 184 -0.15 9.16 17.60
C LYS A 184 0.73 10.37 17.27
N ASN A 185 1.63 10.23 16.31
CA ASN A 185 2.52 11.31 15.86
C ASN A 185 1.75 12.56 15.42
N THR A 186 0.66 12.37 14.67
CA THR A 186 -0.18 13.48 14.22
C THR A 186 -0.82 14.22 15.39
N VAL A 187 -1.37 13.49 16.37
CA VAL A 187 -2.01 14.10 17.57
C VAL A 187 -0.97 14.86 18.40
N GLU A 188 0.21 14.26 18.65
CA GLU A 188 1.28 14.93 19.41
C GLU A 188 1.70 16.24 18.73
N ARG A 189 1.88 16.24 17.40
CA ARG A 189 2.23 17.45 16.64
C ARG A 189 1.11 18.47 16.62
N MET A 190 -0.14 18.04 16.60
CA MET A 190 -1.30 18.94 16.69
C MET A 190 -1.35 19.64 18.07
N VAL A 191 -1.13 18.91 19.15
CA VAL A 191 -1.07 19.48 20.50
C VAL A 191 0.07 20.50 20.59
N MET A 192 1.30 20.13 20.16
CA MET A 192 2.45 21.03 20.18
C MET A 192 2.21 22.33 19.39
N LEU A 193 1.53 22.24 18.24
CA LEU A 193 1.19 23.41 17.43
C LEU A 193 0.17 24.32 18.15
N LEU A 194 -0.84 23.74 18.80
CA LEU A 194 -1.89 24.49 19.49
C LEU A 194 -1.40 25.13 20.80
N GLU A 195 -0.42 24.53 21.46
CA GLU A 195 0.19 25.05 22.69
C GLU A 195 1.36 25.99 22.44
N GLU A 196 1.68 26.29 21.17
CA GLU A 196 2.77 27.16 20.71
C GLU A 196 4.15 26.79 21.28
N GLU A 197 4.34 25.51 21.64
CA GLU A 197 5.54 25.07 22.35
C GLU A 197 6.80 25.09 21.47
N LYS A 198 6.69 24.73 20.17
CA LYS A 198 7.82 24.62 19.21
C LYS A 198 7.34 24.63 17.77
N PRO A 199 8.24 24.95 16.81
CA PRO A 199 7.99 24.68 15.39
C PRO A 199 7.70 23.18 15.16
N VAL A 200 6.62 22.89 14.43
CA VAL A 200 6.17 21.54 14.14
C VAL A 200 6.65 21.14 12.73
N GLU A 201 7.22 19.94 12.62
CA GLU A 201 7.62 19.38 11.33
C GLU A 201 6.40 19.21 10.42
N LYS A 202 6.48 19.72 9.18
CA LYS A 202 5.34 19.67 8.25
C LYS A 202 5.07 18.28 7.70
N ASN A 203 6.11 17.47 7.42
CA ASN A 203 5.98 16.16 6.80
C ASN A 203 6.74 15.10 7.58
N VAL A 204 6.03 14.08 8.06
CA VAL A 204 6.62 12.94 8.74
C VAL A 204 6.32 11.67 7.96
N CYS A 205 7.38 11.02 7.48
CA CYS A 205 7.31 9.71 6.83
C CYS A 205 7.56 8.61 7.87
N VAL A 206 6.63 7.68 8.01
CA VAL A 206 6.71 6.58 8.99
C VAL A 206 7.13 5.31 8.26
N PRO A 207 8.26 4.67 8.65
CA PRO A 207 8.67 3.39 8.07
C PRO A 207 7.62 2.30 8.30
N CYS A 208 7.37 1.50 7.26
CA CYS A 208 6.52 0.33 7.33
C CYS A 208 7.30 -0.90 7.86
N GLU A 209 6.58 -1.96 8.21
CA GLU A 209 7.15 -3.24 8.61
C GLU A 209 6.54 -4.38 7.80
N ILE A 210 7.37 -5.30 7.28
CA ILE A 210 6.88 -6.51 6.64
C ILE A 210 6.63 -7.56 7.72
N VAL A 211 5.37 -7.85 8.01
CA VAL A 211 4.96 -8.90 8.94
C VAL A 211 4.87 -10.22 8.18
N ARG A 212 5.90 -11.03 8.34
CA ARG A 212 6.08 -12.30 7.62
C ARG A 212 5.20 -13.38 8.23
N ARG A 213 4.52 -14.14 7.34
CA ARG A 213 3.65 -15.28 7.70
C ARG A 213 3.79 -16.39 6.66
N CYS A 214 2.74 -17.18 6.50
CA CYS A 214 2.81 -18.45 5.75
C CYS A 214 2.67 -18.31 4.22
N THR A 215 2.27 -17.16 3.69
CA THR A 215 2.05 -16.98 2.24
C THR A 215 3.27 -16.51 1.46
N THR A 216 4.41 -16.32 2.13
CA THR A 216 5.73 -16.06 1.54
C THR A 216 6.80 -16.84 2.27
N ASP A 217 7.97 -16.99 1.68
CA ASP A 217 9.13 -17.71 2.22
C ASP A 217 10.34 -16.80 2.53
N PHE A 218 10.11 -15.51 2.67
CA PHE A 218 11.14 -14.52 3.02
C PHE A 218 10.88 -13.81 4.33
#